data_7f7972aa3697a35a8adac192dbca4388
#
_entry.id   7f7972aa3697a35a8adac192dbca4388
#
_cell.length_a   1.000
_cell.length_b   1.000
_cell.length_c   1.000
_cell.angle_alpha   90.00
_cell.angle_beta   90.00
_cell.angle_gamma   90.00
#
_symmetry.space_group_name_H-M   'P 1'
#
loop_
_entity.id
_entity.type
_entity.pdbx_description
1 polymer ?
#
loop_
_entity_poly.entity_id
_entity_poly.type
_entity_poly.pdbx_seq_one_letter_code
_entity_poly.pdbx_strand_id
1 'polypeptide(L)'
;MKFKDIFLAPNLITLSRLIIVIFIFFQFTPNEFEVVTLIVFIAIVGLSDSLDGIVARRFNLVSKLGTILDPFTDRVVFILLLFWIREIIPTYFLIGIIVRETLILIGSLIVLFTKREIKVSKKGKVSTVLMFVIICLYVLNIDITIVFIDELAIATLILYFYVAFEYLYNLIYKHG
;
A
#
# COMPACT_ATOMS: atom_id res chain seq x y z
N MET A 1 -10.98 -11.22 21.20
CA MET A 1 -10.94 -11.61 19.79
C MET A 1 -11.77 -12.87 19.64
N LYS A 2 -12.84 -12.83 18.84
CA LYS A 2 -13.66 -14.03 18.58
C LYS A 2 -13.31 -14.54 17.19
N PHE A 3 -13.06 -15.86 17.03
CA PHE A 3 -12.79 -16.47 15.73
C PHE A 3 -13.87 -16.17 14.67
N LYS A 4 -15.10 -15.86 15.11
CA LYS A 4 -16.22 -15.44 14.25
C LYS A 4 -15.98 -14.09 13.55
N ASP A 5 -15.07 -13.26 14.06
CA ASP A 5 -14.78 -11.94 13.47
C ASP A 5 -14.08 -12.09 12.10
N ILE A 6 -13.39 -13.22 11.84
CA ILE A 6 -12.75 -13.52 10.54
C ILE A 6 -13.77 -13.59 9.41
N PHE A 7 -14.99 -14.09 9.69
CA PHE A 7 -16.04 -14.29 8.69
C PHE A 7 -16.91 -13.05 8.44
N LEU A 8 -16.54 -11.90 9.00
CA LEU A 8 -17.20 -10.64 8.65
C LEU A 8 -16.85 -10.23 7.21
N ALA A 9 -17.83 -9.71 6.47
CA ALA A 9 -17.68 -9.36 5.07
C ALA A 9 -16.43 -8.50 4.76
N PRO A 10 -16.08 -7.44 5.53
CA PRO A 10 -14.87 -6.67 5.31
C PRO A 10 -13.60 -7.54 5.40
N ASN A 11 -13.48 -8.37 6.45
CA ASN A 11 -12.30 -9.20 6.67
C ASN A 11 -12.15 -10.28 5.58
N LEU A 12 -13.26 -10.80 5.05
CA LEU A 12 -13.25 -11.73 3.92
C LEU A 12 -12.78 -11.04 2.64
N ILE A 13 -13.16 -9.79 2.39
CA ILE A 13 -12.68 -9.00 1.24
C ILE A 13 -11.16 -8.81 1.35
N THR A 14 -10.66 -8.41 2.51
CA THR A 14 -9.23 -8.22 2.78
C THR A 14 -8.44 -9.52 2.57
N LEU A 15 -8.93 -10.66 3.10
CA LEU A 15 -8.28 -11.96 2.94
C LEU A 15 -8.35 -12.48 1.50
N SER A 16 -9.48 -12.30 0.81
CA SER A 16 -9.61 -12.72 -0.59
C SER A 16 -8.64 -11.97 -1.50
N ARG A 17 -8.47 -10.66 -1.27
CA ARG A 17 -7.47 -9.85 -1.98
C ARG A 17 -6.06 -10.40 -1.79
N LEU A 18 -5.67 -10.72 -0.55
CA LEU A 18 -4.37 -11.29 -0.26
C LEU A 18 -4.16 -12.62 -0.99
N ILE A 19 -5.15 -13.52 -0.95
CA ILE A 19 -5.09 -14.83 -1.63
C ILE A 19 -4.96 -14.64 -3.15
N ILE A 20 -5.74 -13.74 -3.75
CA ILE A 20 -5.69 -13.45 -5.19
C ILE A 20 -4.31 -12.91 -5.59
N VAL A 21 -3.76 -11.97 -4.83
CA VAL A 21 -2.44 -11.40 -5.14
C VAL A 21 -1.34 -12.45 -4.99
N ILE A 22 -1.38 -13.30 -3.94
CA ILE A 22 -0.45 -14.41 -3.77
C ILE A 22 -0.56 -15.39 -4.95
N PHE A 23 -1.78 -15.76 -5.35
CA PHE A 23 -2.00 -16.66 -6.48
C PHE A 23 -1.41 -16.10 -7.77
N ILE A 24 -1.67 -14.82 -8.09
CA ILE A 24 -1.14 -14.16 -9.28
C ILE A 24 0.40 -14.08 -9.21
N PHE A 25 0.96 -13.75 -8.05
CA PHE A 25 2.41 -13.66 -7.85
C PHE A 25 3.14 -14.98 -8.18
N PHE A 26 2.55 -16.12 -7.84
CA PHE A 26 3.19 -17.42 -8.05
C PHE A 26 2.85 -18.07 -9.39
N GLN A 27 1.74 -17.72 -10.01
CA GLN A 27 1.28 -18.38 -11.25
C GLN A 27 1.64 -17.61 -12.53
N PHE A 28 1.83 -16.29 -12.43
CA PHE A 28 2.01 -15.43 -13.59
C PHE A 28 3.21 -14.51 -13.43
N THR A 29 3.81 -14.12 -14.56
CA THR A 29 4.80 -13.06 -14.60
C THR A 29 4.20 -11.79 -15.21
N PRO A 30 4.68 -10.58 -14.84
CA PRO A 30 4.17 -9.33 -15.42
C PRO A 30 4.23 -9.29 -16.95
N ASN A 31 5.26 -9.92 -17.53
CA ASN A 31 5.50 -9.93 -18.98
C ASN A 31 4.45 -10.75 -19.78
N GLU A 32 3.62 -11.53 -19.09
CA GLU A 32 2.50 -12.27 -19.71
C GLU A 32 1.28 -11.40 -19.95
N PHE A 33 1.27 -10.17 -19.42
CA PHE A 33 0.14 -9.27 -19.49
C PHE A 33 0.44 -8.06 -20.38
N GLU A 34 -0.57 -7.60 -21.10
CA GLU A 34 -0.53 -6.31 -21.79
C GLU A 34 -0.43 -5.16 -20.76
N VAL A 35 0.25 -4.08 -21.12
CA VAL A 35 0.47 -2.90 -20.27
C VAL A 35 -0.83 -2.36 -19.66
N VAL A 36 -1.89 -2.27 -20.46
CA VAL A 36 -3.19 -1.79 -19.98
C VAL A 36 -3.76 -2.72 -18.90
N THR A 37 -3.65 -4.05 -19.09
CA THR A 37 -4.09 -5.04 -18.10
C THR A 37 -3.31 -4.95 -16.80
N LEU A 38 -1.99 -4.75 -16.88
CA LEU A 38 -1.14 -4.52 -15.72
C LEU A 38 -1.56 -3.27 -14.93
N ILE A 39 -1.77 -2.15 -15.61
CA ILE A 39 -2.20 -0.89 -15.00
C ILE A 39 -3.56 -1.07 -14.30
N VAL A 40 -4.52 -1.70 -14.99
CA VAL A 40 -5.85 -1.97 -14.42
C VAL A 40 -5.74 -2.88 -13.19
N PHE A 41 -4.92 -3.92 -13.24
CA PHE A 41 -4.69 -4.81 -12.11
C PHE A 41 -4.09 -4.06 -10.91
N ILE A 42 -3.02 -3.28 -11.13
CA ILE A 42 -2.39 -2.46 -10.09
C ILE A 42 -3.40 -1.47 -9.48
N ALA A 43 -4.20 -0.81 -10.31
CA ALA A 43 -5.23 0.12 -9.86
C ALA A 43 -6.32 -0.59 -9.03
N ILE A 44 -6.79 -1.76 -9.45
CA ILE A 44 -7.77 -2.55 -8.71
C ILE A 44 -7.22 -2.97 -7.35
N VAL A 45 -5.98 -3.46 -7.29
CA VAL A 45 -5.32 -3.86 -6.03
C VAL A 45 -5.19 -2.65 -5.10
N GLY A 46 -4.75 -1.49 -5.62
CA GLY A 46 -4.59 -0.28 -4.82
C GLY A 46 -5.91 0.34 -4.34
N LEU A 47 -6.97 0.28 -5.14
CA LEU A 47 -8.28 0.85 -4.81
C LEU A 47 -9.14 -0.08 -3.95
N SER A 48 -8.94 -1.39 -4.04
CA SER A 48 -9.73 -2.39 -3.29
C SER A 48 -9.63 -2.20 -1.76
N ASP A 49 -8.50 -1.70 -1.26
CA ASP A 49 -8.31 -1.29 0.14
C ASP A 49 -9.33 -0.21 0.60
N SER A 50 -9.66 0.71 -0.29
CA SER A 50 -10.66 1.73 0.01
C SER A 50 -12.08 1.16 0.10
N LEU A 51 -12.37 0.07 -0.61
CA LEU A 51 -13.69 -0.55 -0.66
C LEU A 51 -14.05 -1.29 0.62
N ASP A 52 -13.14 -2.09 1.18
CA ASP A 52 -13.38 -2.81 2.43
C ASP A 52 -13.62 -1.85 3.61
N GLY A 53 -12.85 -0.75 3.68
CA GLY A 53 -13.06 0.31 4.66
C GLY A 53 -14.40 1.04 4.50
N ILE A 54 -14.90 1.23 3.27
CA ILE A 54 -16.24 1.81 3.02
C ILE A 54 -17.32 0.84 3.45
N VAL A 55 -17.20 -0.44 3.08
CA VAL A 55 -18.16 -1.50 3.46
C VAL A 55 -18.21 -1.65 4.97
N ALA A 56 -17.07 -1.72 5.66
CA ALA A 56 -17.01 -1.84 7.12
C ALA A 56 -17.76 -0.70 7.83
N ARG A 57 -17.55 0.54 7.39
CA ARG A 57 -18.21 1.72 7.98
C ARG A 57 -19.69 1.78 7.64
N ARG A 58 -20.09 1.49 6.40
CA ARG A 58 -21.49 1.58 5.96
C ARG A 58 -22.38 0.55 6.63
N PHE A 59 -21.86 -0.63 6.92
CA PHE A 59 -22.62 -1.73 7.52
C PHE A 59 -22.36 -1.91 9.04
N ASN A 60 -21.58 -1.01 9.68
CA ASN A 60 -21.19 -1.11 11.10
C ASN A 60 -20.54 -2.46 11.46
N LEU A 61 -19.77 -3.05 10.52
CA LEU A 61 -19.10 -4.33 10.68
C LEU A 61 -17.62 -4.18 11.10
N VAL A 62 -17.32 -3.12 11.84
CA VAL A 62 -15.95 -2.86 12.32
C VAL A 62 -15.63 -3.85 13.44
N SER A 63 -14.61 -4.68 13.26
CA SER A 63 -14.13 -5.64 14.25
C SER A 63 -12.76 -5.23 14.79
N LYS A 64 -12.45 -5.62 16.04
CA LYS A 64 -11.10 -5.44 16.61
C LYS A 64 -10.03 -6.21 15.82
N LEU A 65 -10.40 -7.34 15.22
CA LEU A 65 -9.52 -8.12 14.36
C LEU A 65 -9.24 -7.37 13.04
N GLY A 66 -10.28 -6.84 12.38
CA GLY A 66 -10.14 -6.07 11.13
C GLY A 66 -9.22 -4.86 11.32
N THR A 67 -9.40 -4.10 12.41
CA THR A 67 -8.57 -2.93 12.70
C THR A 67 -7.05 -3.22 12.73
N ILE A 68 -6.66 -4.47 13.04
CA ILE A 68 -5.26 -4.90 13.04
C ILE A 68 -4.89 -5.58 11.71
N LEU A 69 -5.79 -6.40 11.18
CA LEU A 69 -5.57 -7.22 9.99
C LEU A 69 -5.45 -6.35 8.75
N ASP A 70 -6.34 -5.34 8.60
CA ASP A 70 -6.41 -4.51 7.40
C ASP A 70 -5.07 -3.77 7.15
N PRO A 71 -4.51 -2.96 8.10
CA PRO A 71 -3.25 -2.27 7.85
C PRO A 71 -2.07 -3.21 7.59
N PHE A 72 -2.09 -4.41 8.18
CA PHE A 72 -1.04 -5.41 7.95
C PHE A 72 -1.16 -6.04 6.56
N THR A 73 -2.36 -6.49 6.20
CA THR A 73 -2.62 -7.13 4.91
C THR A 73 -2.36 -6.18 3.75
N ASP A 74 -2.76 -4.92 3.88
CA ASP A 74 -2.52 -3.87 2.88
C ASP A 74 -1.04 -3.71 2.57
N ARG A 75 -0.19 -3.70 3.59
CA ARG A 75 1.27 -3.62 3.43
C ARG A 75 1.84 -4.87 2.76
N VAL A 76 1.39 -6.04 3.16
CA VAL A 76 1.84 -7.31 2.56
C VAL A 76 1.44 -7.37 1.09
N VAL A 77 0.20 -7.06 0.76
CA VAL A 77 -0.30 -7.02 -0.63
C VAL A 77 0.51 -6.03 -1.47
N PHE A 78 0.77 -4.82 -0.94
CA PHE A 78 1.54 -3.80 -1.65
C PHE A 78 2.99 -4.24 -1.88
N ILE A 79 3.65 -4.82 -0.88
CA ILE A 79 5.02 -5.34 -1.00
C ILE A 79 5.08 -6.48 -2.01
N LEU A 80 4.12 -7.41 -1.98
CA LEU A 80 4.05 -8.50 -2.97
C LEU A 80 3.88 -7.96 -4.39
N LEU A 81 3.01 -6.97 -4.57
CA LEU A 81 2.82 -6.31 -5.86
C LEU A 81 4.13 -5.69 -6.37
N LEU A 82 4.85 -4.95 -5.52
CA LEU A 82 6.13 -4.35 -5.86
C LEU A 82 7.19 -5.40 -6.25
N PHE A 83 7.27 -6.50 -5.51
CA PHE A 83 8.17 -7.60 -5.86
C PHE A 83 7.77 -8.28 -7.17
N TRP A 84 6.49 -8.36 -7.46
CA TRP A 84 5.99 -8.93 -8.70
C TRP A 84 6.41 -8.11 -9.93
N ILE A 85 6.33 -6.76 -9.83
CA ILE A 85 6.72 -5.84 -10.91
C ILE A 85 8.18 -5.36 -10.82
N ARG A 86 9.02 -5.99 -10.01
CA ARG A 86 10.40 -5.54 -9.71
C ARG A 86 11.30 -5.38 -10.95
N GLU A 87 11.02 -6.08 -12.04
CA GLU A 87 11.79 -6.00 -13.29
C GLU A 87 11.39 -4.79 -14.14
N ILE A 88 10.22 -4.20 -13.87
CA ILE A 88 9.68 -3.04 -14.57
C ILE A 88 10.15 -1.73 -13.92
N ILE A 89 10.31 -1.72 -12.59
CA ILE A 89 10.66 -0.53 -11.83
C ILE A 89 12.14 -0.51 -11.43
N PRO A 90 12.81 0.65 -11.39
CA PRO A 90 14.21 0.73 -10.99
C PRO A 90 14.43 0.26 -9.55
N THR A 91 15.56 -0.43 -9.31
CA THR A 91 15.88 -1.01 -7.99
C THR A 91 15.92 0.05 -6.89
N TYR A 92 16.43 1.26 -7.15
CA TYR A 92 16.47 2.34 -6.16
C TYR A 92 15.06 2.76 -5.72
N PHE A 93 14.11 2.78 -6.66
CA PHE A 93 12.72 3.14 -6.41
C PHE A 93 12.02 2.05 -5.57
N LEU A 94 12.21 0.79 -5.95
CA LEU A 94 11.73 -0.38 -5.21
C LEU A 94 12.22 -0.36 -3.75
N ILE A 95 13.54 -0.23 -3.55
CA ILE A 95 14.14 -0.22 -2.21
C ILE A 95 13.60 0.98 -1.41
N GLY A 96 13.53 2.16 -2.01
CA GLY A 96 13.01 3.36 -1.35
C GLY A 96 11.59 3.17 -0.82
N ILE A 97 10.70 2.57 -1.62
CA ILE A 97 9.32 2.28 -1.21
C ILE A 97 9.31 1.27 -0.06
N ILE A 98 10.04 0.14 -0.19
CA ILE A 98 10.07 -0.91 0.84
C ILE A 98 10.58 -0.36 2.18
N VAL A 99 11.66 0.42 2.18
CA VAL A 99 12.21 1.04 3.39
C VAL A 99 11.16 1.94 4.05
N ARG A 100 10.51 2.80 3.27
CA ARG A 100 9.47 3.69 3.81
C ARG A 100 8.27 2.90 4.35
N GLU A 101 7.77 1.89 3.64
CA GLU A 101 6.64 1.08 4.10
C GLU A 101 6.98 0.36 5.40
N THR A 102 8.19 -0.15 5.52
CA THR A 102 8.69 -0.78 6.75
C THR A 102 8.72 0.21 7.91
N LEU A 103 9.19 1.44 7.69
CA LEU A 103 9.20 2.50 8.72
C LEU A 103 7.78 2.84 9.20
N ILE A 104 6.81 2.96 8.30
CA ILE A 104 5.43 3.24 8.67
C ILE A 104 4.80 2.04 9.39
N LEU A 105 5.13 0.81 8.99
CA LEU A 105 4.65 -0.40 9.65
C LEU A 105 5.17 -0.46 11.10
N ILE A 106 6.44 -0.19 11.32
CA ILE A 106 7.03 -0.11 12.66
C ILE A 106 6.33 1.00 13.48
N GLY A 107 6.16 2.19 12.90
CA GLY A 107 5.46 3.29 13.54
C GLY A 107 4.00 2.93 13.91
N SER A 108 3.27 2.26 13.05
CA SER A 108 1.89 1.82 13.32
C SER A 108 1.83 0.74 14.41
N LEU A 109 2.80 -0.18 14.47
CA LEU A 109 2.92 -1.14 15.56
C LEU A 109 3.17 -0.44 16.91
N ILE A 110 4.06 0.55 16.96
CA ILE A 110 4.30 1.35 18.17
C ILE A 110 3.00 2.02 18.65
N VAL A 111 2.22 2.59 17.72
CA VAL A 111 0.90 3.19 18.04
C VAL A 111 -0.04 2.17 18.68
N LEU A 112 -0.15 0.98 18.09
CA LEU A 112 -1.01 -0.09 18.60
C LEU A 112 -0.63 -0.51 20.03
N PHE A 113 0.68 -0.65 20.31
CA PHE A 113 1.14 -1.06 21.64
C PHE A 113 1.05 0.07 22.68
N THR A 114 1.21 1.33 22.26
CA THR A 114 1.18 2.48 23.18
C THR A 114 -0.20 3.10 23.34
N LYS A 115 -1.22 2.60 22.62
CA LYS A 115 -2.61 3.13 22.57
C LYS A 115 -2.67 4.63 22.26
N ARG A 116 -1.68 5.14 21.52
CA ARG A 116 -1.66 6.55 21.10
C ARG A 116 -2.58 6.74 19.90
N GLU A 117 -3.32 7.86 19.88
CA GLU A 117 -4.15 8.21 18.73
C GLU A 117 -3.34 9.09 17.77
N ILE A 118 -3.10 8.61 16.56
CA ILE A 118 -2.47 9.42 15.51
C ILE A 118 -3.45 9.60 14.36
N LYS A 119 -3.70 10.86 14.00
CA LYS A 119 -4.50 11.19 12.82
C LYS A 119 -3.66 11.02 11.55
N VAL A 120 -4.17 10.22 10.62
CA VAL A 120 -3.59 10.10 9.28
C VAL A 120 -3.61 11.47 8.60
N SER A 121 -2.44 11.97 8.19
CA SER A 121 -2.33 13.28 7.55
C SER A 121 -2.86 13.23 6.10
N LYS A 122 -3.44 14.35 5.63
CA LYS A 122 -3.84 14.48 4.22
C LYS A 122 -2.64 14.32 3.28
N LYS A 123 -1.46 14.80 3.71
CA LYS A 123 -0.20 14.66 2.97
C LYS A 123 0.17 13.18 2.74
N GLY A 124 -0.05 12.31 3.75
CA GLY A 124 0.20 10.87 3.63
C GLY A 124 -0.65 10.22 2.55
N LYS A 125 -1.93 10.58 2.45
CA LYS A 125 -2.81 10.07 1.40
C LYS A 125 -2.36 10.52 0.01
N VAL A 126 -2.03 11.80 -0.14
CA VAL A 126 -1.55 12.35 -1.42
C VAL A 126 -0.25 11.67 -1.84
N SER A 127 0.72 11.50 -0.94
CA SER A 127 2.00 10.87 -1.28
C SER A 127 1.82 9.41 -1.70
N THR A 128 0.89 8.66 -1.10
CA THR A 128 0.60 7.28 -1.51
C THR A 128 -0.05 7.24 -2.90
N VAL A 129 -1.00 8.14 -3.20
CA VAL A 129 -1.60 8.23 -4.54
C VAL A 129 -0.55 8.57 -5.59
N LEU A 130 0.31 9.56 -5.34
CA LEU A 130 1.41 9.90 -6.25
C LEU A 130 2.34 8.71 -6.50
N MET A 131 2.65 7.93 -5.47
CA MET A 131 3.47 6.73 -5.59
C MET A 131 2.84 5.70 -6.54
N PHE A 132 1.53 5.44 -6.41
CA PHE A 132 0.81 4.57 -7.34
C PHE A 132 0.81 5.10 -8.77
N VAL A 133 0.68 6.42 -8.95
CA VAL A 133 0.77 7.05 -10.28
C VAL A 133 2.14 6.81 -10.91
N ILE A 134 3.24 6.98 -10.16
CA ILE A 134 4.59 6.72 -10.68
C ILE A 134 4.78 5.25 -11.04
N ILE A 135 4.26 4.31 -10.23
CA ILE A 135 4.30 2.88 -10.57
C ILE A 135 3.57 2.61 -11.90
N CYS A 136 2.38 3.18 -12.08
CA CYS A 136 1.63 3.05 -13.34
C CYS A 136 2.39 3.67 -14.52
N LEU A 137 3.09 4.80 -14.31
CA LEU A 137 3.92 5.43 -15.35
C LEU A 137 5.11 4.54 -15.72
N TYR A 138 5.75 3.85 -14.78
CA TYR A 138 6.80 2.88 -15.13
C TYR A 138 6.25 1.71 -15.94
N VAL A 139 5.07 1.21 -15.61
CA VAL A 139 4.41 0.17 -16.42
C VAL A 139 4.07 0.71 -17.81
N LEU A 140 3.56 1.92 -17.92
CA LEU A 140 3.26 2.56 -19.20
C LEU A 140 4.53 2.82 -20.03
N ASN A 141 5.68 3.07 -19.37
CA ASN A 141 6.96 3.31 -20.03
C ASN A 141 7.51 2.09 -20.79
N ILE A 142 6.90 0.90 -20.63
CA ILE A 142 7.19 -0.29 -21.45
C ILE A 142 6.85 0.01 -22.94
N ASP A 143 5.69 0.61 -23.19
CA ASP A 143 5.19 0.88 -24.54
C ASP A 143 5.50 2.31 -25.02
N ILE A 144 5.56 3.28 -24.09
CA ILE A 144 5.68 4.71 -24.40
C ILE A 144 6.83 5.29 -23.58
N THR A 145 7.91 5.70 -24.23
CA THR A 145 9.07 6.29 -23.54
C THR A 145 8.69 7.61 -22.85
N ILE A 146 8.82 7.66 -21.54
CA ILE A 146 8.58 8.85 -20.72
C ILE A 146 9.92 9.41 -20.25
N VAL A 147 10.36 10.52 -20.86
CA VAL A 147 11.74 11.05 -20.74
C VAL A 147 12.11 11.42 -19.29
N PHE A 148 11.19 11.95 -18.49
CA PHE A 148 11.48 12.47 -17.14
C PHE A 148 10.92 11.57 -16.02
N ILE A 149 10.76 10.27 -16.28
CA ILE A 149 10.12 9.36 -15.30
C ILE A 149 10.97 9.18 -14.04
N ASP A 150 12.30 9.09 -14.19
CA ASP A 150 13.21 8.89 -13.07
C ASP A 150 13.30 10.13 -12.17
N GLU A 151 13.27 11.32 -12.73
CA GLU A 151 13.23 12.57 -11.98
C GLU A 151 11.92 12.71 -11.20
N LEU A 152 10.79 12.34 -11.82
CA LEU A 152 9.49 12.30 -11.15
C LEU A 152 9.46 11.26 -10.02
N ALA A 153 10.06 10.10 -10.25
CA ALA A 153 10.17 9.04 -9.25
C ALA A 153 11.00 9.49 -8.04
N ILE A 154 12.17 10.11 -8.27
CA ILE A 154 13.03 10.64 -7.21
C ILE A 154 12.31 11.74 -6.42
N ALA A 155 11.67 12.70 -7.10
CA ALA A 155 10.90 13.76 -6.43
C ALA A 155 9.77 13.18 -5.57
N THR A 156 9.07 12.16 -6.07
CA THR A 156 8.01 11.48 -5.34
C THR A 156 8.57 10.71 -4.14
N LEU A 157 9.73 10.03 -4.26
CA LEU A 157 10.39 9.38 -3.13
C LEU A 157 10.78 10.38 -2.03
N ILE A 158 11.33 11.53 -2.40
CA ILE A 158 11.70 12.58 -1.43
C ILE A 158 10.45 13.02 -0.66
N LEU A 159 9.35 13.32 -1.35
CA LEU A 159 8.08 13.66 -0.72
C LEU A 159 7.57 12.52 0.18
N TYR A 160 7.70 11.29 -0.27
CA TYR A 160 7.23 10.09 0.41
C TYR A 160 7.99 9.85 1.72
N PHE A 161 9.31 10.06 1.73
CA PHE A 161 10.14 10.01 2.94
C PHE A 161 9.90 11.20 3.86
N TYR A 162 9.75 12.41 3.32
CA TYR A 162 9.42 13.59 4.12
C TYR A 162 8.17 13.37 4.96
N VAL A 163 7.10 12.84 4.34
CA VAL A 163 5.84 12.56 5.04
C VAL A 163 6.02 11.45 6.08
N ALA A 164 6.84 10.43 5.81
CA ALA A 164 7.12 9.38 6.77
C ALA A 164 7.88 9.91 7.99
N PHE A 165 8.88 10.76 7.78
CA PHE A 165 9.63 11.40 8.87
C PHE A 165 8.76 12.35 9.69
N GLU A 166 7.89 13.15 9.04
CA GLU A 166 6.92 14.01 9.74
C GLU A 166 5.99 13.17 10.63
N TYR A 167 5.54 12.01 10.13
CA TYR A 167 4.72 11.08 10.91
C TYR A 167 5.47 10.53 12.13
N LEU A 168 6.70 10.02 11.94
CA LEU A 168 7.52 9.47 13.02
C LEU A 168 7.91 10.56 14.04
N TYR A 169 8.26 11.76 13.58
CA TYR A 169 8.54 12.89 14.46
C TYR A 169 7.34 13.25 15.34
N ASN A 170 6.15 13.35 14.75
CA ASN A 170 4.93 13.63 15.50
C ASN A 170 4.59 12.52 16.50
N LEU A 171 4.91 11.25 16.18
CA LEU A 171 4.72 10.11 17.05
C LEU A 171 5.61 10.20 18.31
N ILE A 172 6.86 10.64 18.13
CA ILE A 172 7.85 10.67 19.22
C ILE A 172 7.70 11.93 20.08
N TYR A 173 7.53 13.10 19.45
CA TYR A 173 7.68 14.39 20.15
C TYR A 173 6.37 15.11 20.49
N LYS A 174 5.27 14.91 19.75
CA LYS A 174 4.02 15.65 20.01
C LYS A 174 3.10 15.02 21.05
N HIS A 175 3.44 13.87 21.58
CA HIS A 175 2.65 13.14 22.58
C HIS A 175 3.50 12.70 23.77
N GLY A 176 4.54 13.47 24.11
CA GLY A 176 5.22 13.44 25.38
C GLY A 176 4.54 14.34 26.39
#